data_885208c534a6f4bfea18943eaf01be27
#
_entry.id   885208c534a6f4bfea18943eaf01be27
#
_cell.length_a   1.000
_cell.length_b   1.000
_cell.length_c   1.000
_cell.angle_alpha   90.00
_cell.angle_beta   90.00
_cell.angle_gamma   90.00
#
_symmetry.space_group_name_H-M   'P 1'
#
loop_
_entity.id
_entity.type
_entity.pdbx_description
1 polymer ?
#
loop_
_entity_poly.entity_id
_entity_poly.type
_entity_poly.pdbx_seq_one_letter_code
_entity_poly.pdbx_strand_id
1 'polypeptide(L)'
;MSVLHLLGSSADGGAETYFSDLVAALGQSGLCQHAAIRAHAGRQAALAATGIGFSVFGFGGPLDVFTRPRLAILAGKIEAKVLVAWMNRAARHTPAGPWARIGRLGGYYDLKNYRGFDMLVANTPDIARWIIDQGWPSDRAVYIPNFAEAGPGQALDRSSLNTPDDAPLLLSMGRLHTVKAHDVSLRALQGLPGAYLWIAGTGPLEAQLKALAAELGVLDRVRFLGWRDDASALYRTADVCLFPSRFEPLGNVVIQCWAHGLPIVAAASQGPSQLIAPGTDGLLVPIDDPDALAASVAQILDDRALKAHLIENGRAQVQAEFSKTSVIARWRNLFAEMGEPSCAA
;
A
#
# COMPACT_ATOMS: atom_id res chain seq x y z
N MET A 1 -18.48 20.81 0.22
CA MET A 1 -18.14 20.06 -1.02
C MET A 1 -18.23 18.58 -0.70
N SER A 2 -18.90 17.77 -1.53
CA SER A 2 -19.04 16.32 -1.32
C SER A 2 -18.20 15.57 -2.35
N VAL A 3 -17.48 14.54 -1.89
CA VAL A 3 -16.63 13.67 -2.72
C VAL A 3 -17.22 12.25 -2.75
N LEU A 4 -17.33 11.67 -3.94
CA LEU A 4 -17.74 10.27 -4.11
C LEU A 4 -16.54 9.41 -4.49
N HIS A 5 -16.12 8.55 -3.60
CA HIS A 5 -15.06 7.57 -3.86
C HIS A 5 -15.62 6.29 -4.47
N LEU A 6 -15.02 5.79 -5.53
CA LEU A 6 -15.46 4.60 -6.28
C LEU A 6 -14.39 3.51 -6.19
N LEU A 7 -14.71 2.34 -5.59
CA LEU A 7 -13.81 1.20 -5.52
C LEU A 7 -14.49 -0.07 -6.04
N GLY A 8 -14.06 -0.50 -7.22
CA GLY A 8 -14.64 -1.66 -7.92
C GLY A 8 -14.01 -3.03 -7.57
N SER A 9 -13.10 -3.09 -6.58
CA SER A 9 -12.45 -4.32 -6.13
C SER A 9 -13.15 -4.93 -4.92
N SER A 10 -13.24 -6.26 -4.90
CA SER A 10 -13.66 -7.05 -3.74
C SER A 10 -12.50 -7.88 -3.15
N ALA A 11 -11.28 -7.65 -3.61
CA ALA A 11 -10.08 -8.31 -3.08
C ALA A 11 -9.58 -7.63 -1.80
N ASP A 12 -8.70 -8.32 -1.10
CA ASP A 12 -7.84 -7.75 -0.08
C ASP A 12 -6.46 -7.49 -0.65
N GLY A 13 -5.96 -6.28 -0.44
CA GLY A 13 -4.66 -5.86 -0.97
C GLY A 13 -4.28 -4.46 -0.50
N GLY A 14 -3.03 -4.06 -0.74
CA GLY A 14 -2.51 -2.78 -0.27
C GLY A 14 -3.26 -1.55 -0.80
N ALA A 15 -3.80 -1.62 -2.01
CA ALA A 15 -4.59 -0.53 -2.58
C ALA A 15 -5.97 -0.40 -1.92
N GLU A 16 -6.59 -1.53 -1.61
CA GLU A 16 -7.89 -1.61 -0.95
C GLU A 16 -7.81 -1.22 0.53
N THR A 17 -6.76 -1.63 1.23
CA THR A 17 -6.48 -1.20 2.60
C THR A 17 -6.27 0.30 2.62
N TYR A 18 -5.38 0.82 1.76
CA TYR A 18 -5.11 2.26 1.69
C TYR A 18 -6.35 3.10 1.30
N PHE A 19 -7.25 2.55 0.48
CA PHE A 19 -8.55 3.19 0.22
C PHE A 19 -9.32 3.43 1.52
N SER A 20 -9.44 2.42 2.36
CA SER A 20 -10.16 2.53 3.64
C SER A 20 -9.49 3.54 4.58
N ASP A 21 -8.16 3.49 4.66
CA ASP A 21 -7.36 4.40 5.50
C ASP A 21 -7.48 5.84 5.04
N LEU A 22 -7.38 6.11 3.73
CA LEU A 22 -7.48 7.46 3.18
C LEU A 22 -8.89 8.03 3.36
N VAL A 23 -9.92 7.25 3.06
CA VAL A 23 -11.32 7.68 3.20
C VAL A 23 -11.62 7.98 4.67
N ALA A 24 -11.17 7.12 5.60
CA ALA A 24 -11.31 7.38 7.04
C ALA A 24 -10.60 8.67 7.47
N ALA A 25 -9.34 8.86 7.04
CA ALA A 25 -8.55 10.03 7.38
C ALA A 25 -9.15 11.34 6.83
N LEU A 26 -9.66 11.33 5.60
CA LEU A 26 -10.36 12.47 5.01
C LEU A 26 -11.66 12.79 5.76
N GLY A 27 -12.42 11.77 6.19
CA GLY A 27 -13.61 11.98 7.04
C GLY A 27 -13.27 12.63 8.37
N GLN A 28 -12.22 12.17 9.05
CA GLN A 28 -11.70 12.77 10.28
C GLN A 28 -11.28 14.24 10.09
N SER A 29 -10.84 14.61 8.89
CA SER A 29 -10.49 16.00 8.54
C SER A 29 -11.71 16.88 8.22
N GLY A 30 -12.95 16.36 8.36
CA GLY A 30 -14.19 17.10 8.13
C GLY A 30 -14.64 17.14 6.66
N LEU A 31 -14.09 16.29 5.78
CA LEU A 31 -14.53 16.21 4.39
C LEU A 31 -15.87 15.46 4.30
N CYS A 32 -16.88 16.08 3.68
CA CYS A 32 -18.11 15.38 3.31
C CYS A 32 -17.82 14.41 2.17
N GLN A 33 -18.09 13.12 2.39
CA GLN A 33 -17.78 12.09 1.39
C GLN A 33 -18.72 10.89 1.48
N HIS A 34 -18.75 10.11 0.42
CA HIS A 34 -19.49 8.85 0.34
C HIS A 34 -18.65 7.83 -0.43
N ALA A 35 -18.76 6.56 -0.08
CA ALA A 35 -18.04 5.48 -0.76
C ALA A 35 -18.99 4.58 -1.54
N ALA A 36 -18.77 4.44 -2.85
CA ALA A 36 -19.41 3.43 -3.68
C ALA A 36 -18.44 2.27 -3.86
N ILE A 37 -18.73 1.14 -3.25
CA ILE A 37 -17.82 -0.01 -3.16
C ILE A 37 -18.45 -1.28 -3.73
N ARG A 38 -17.62 -2.23 -4.12
CA ARG A 38 -18.07 -3.60 -4.34
C ARG A 38 -18.26 -4.30 -2.99
N ALA A 39 -19.22 -5.23 -2.92
CA ALA A 39 -19.52 -5.98 -1.69
C ALA A 39 -18.25 -6.61 -1.09
N HIS A 40 -17.98 -6.29 0.18
CA HIS A 40 -16.87 -6.84 0.96
C HIS A 40 -17.13 -6.57 2.44
N ALA A 41 -17.39 -7.60 3.24
CA ALA A 41 -17.87 -7.46 4.62
C ALA A 41 -16.94 -6.63 5.51
N GLY A 42 -15.63 -6.91 5.48
CA GLY A 42 -14.64 -6.17 6.30
C GLY A 42 -14.59 -4.68 5.94
N ARG A 43 -14.61 -4.33 4.65
CA ARG A 43 -14.59 -2.92 4.20
C ARG A 43 -15.89 -2.18 4.57
N GLN A 44 -17.04 -2.84 4.46
CA GLN A 44 -18.31 -2.28 4.89
C GLN A 44 -18.30 -1.99 6.39
N ALA A 45 -17.81 -2.93 7.20
CA ALA A 45 -17.65 -2.75 8.64
C ALA A 45 -16.68 -1.59 8.98
N ALA A 46 -15.53 -1.52 8.31
CA ALA A 46 -14.56 -0.45 8.50
C ALA A 46 -15.15 0.94 8.17
N LEU A 47 -15.87 1.09 7.05
CA LEU A 47 -16.52 2.35 6.69
C LEU A 47 -17.63 2.71 7.68
N ALA A 48 -18.45 1.74 8.10
CA ALA A 48 -19.49 1.96 9.09
C ALA A 48 -18.91 2.44 10.43
N ALA A 49 -17.80 1.86 10.88
CA ALA A 49 -17.12 2.24 12.12
C ALA A 49 -16.60 3.69 12.11
N THR A 50 -16.32 4.25 10.92
CA THR A 50 -15.88 5.65 10.76
C THR A 50 -17.04 6.62 10.55
N GLY A 51 -18.28 6.14 10.50
CA GLY A 51 -19.46 6.98 10.23
C GLY A 51 -19.58 7.46 8.77
N ILE A 52 -18.77 6.92 7.86
CA ILE A 52 -18.78 7.30 6.45
C ILE A 52 -19.89 6.54 5.73
N GLY A 53 -20.78 7.29 5.06
CA GLY A 53 -21.84 6.72 4.24
C GLY A 53 -21.26 5.90 3.08
N PHE A 54 -21.83 4.72 2.84
CA PHE A 54 -21.43 3.92 1.69
C PHE A 54 -22.63 3.27 0.98
N SER A 55 -22.41 2.88 -0.27
CA SER A 55 -23.37 2.15 -1.08
C SER A 55 -22.67 1.02 -1.83
N VAL A 56 -23.37 -0.12 -1.97
CA VAL A 56 -22.80 -1.30 -2.65
C VAL A 56 -23.28 -1.37 -4.10
N PHE A 57 -22.31 -1.59 -5.00
CA PHE A 57 -22.53 -1.73 -6.44
C PHE A 57 -21.87 -3.00 -6.99
N GLY A 58 -22.35 -3.47 -8.15
CA GLY A 58 -21.80 -4.66 -8.78
C GLY A 58 -20.38 -4.48 -9.33
N PHE A 59 -20.09 -3.33 -9.96
CA PHE A 59 -18.85 -3.09 -10.70
C PHE A 59 -18.47 -4.30 -11.55
N GLY A 60 -19.44 -4.77 -12.34
CA GLY A 60 -19.32 -6.01 -13.10
C GLY A 60 -18.38 -5.92 -14.30
N GLY A 61 -18.51 -6.91 -15.20
CA GLY A 61 -17.77 -6.95 -16.46
C GLY A 61 -18.36 -6.04 -17.54
N PRO A 62 -18.02 -6.28 -18.82
CA PRO A 62 -18.49 -5.46 -19.95
C PRO A 62 -20.02 -5.37 -20.11
N LEU A 63 -20.75 -6.35 -19.59
CA LEU A 63 -22.22 -6.40 -19.65
C LEU A 63 -22.91 -5.66 -18.48
N ASP A 64 -22.16 -5.07 -17.56
CA ASP A 64 -22.74 -4.28 -16.47
C ASP A 64 -23.16 -2.88 -16.95
N VAL A 65 -24.34 -2.79 -17.50
CA VAL A 65 -24.95 -1.54 -17.98
C VAL A 65 -25.62 -0.72 -16.85
N PHE A 66 -25.78 -1.30 -15.65
CA PHE A 66 -26.54 -0.68 -14.56
C PHE A 66 -25.68 0.11 -13.55
N THR A 67 -24.43 -0.28 -13.33
CA THR A 67 -23.58 0.38 -12.32
C THR A 67 -23.35 1.86 -12.64
N ARG A 68 -23.01 2.20 -13.89
CA ARG A 68 -22.72 3.59 -14.30
C ARG A 68 -23.89 4.55 -14.10
N PRO A 69 -25.12 4.29 -14.60
CA PRO A 69 -26.25 5.19 -14.37
C PRO A 69 -26.66 5.29 -12.89
N ARG A 70 -26.58 4.19 -12.13
CA ARG A 70 -26.88 4.23 -10.69
C ARG A 70 -25.83 5.04 -9.91
N LEU A 71 -24.57 5.02 -10.31
CA LEU A 71 -23.53 5.90 -9.75
C LEU A 71 -23.80 7.38 -10.08
N ALA A 72 -24.30 7.70 -11.27
CA ALA A 72 -24.69 9.06 -11.61
C ALA A 72 -25.85 9.57 -10.74
N ILE A 73 -26.86 8.72 -10.50
CA ILE A 73 -27.98 9.05 -9.61
C ILE A 73 -27.47 9.27 -8.18
N LEU A 74 -26.59 8.40 -7.67
CA LEU A 74 -26.00 8.57 -6.33
C LEU A 74 -25.21 9.87 -6.24
N ALA A 75 -24.35 10.16 -7.24
CA ALA A 75 -23.55 11.39 -7.29
C ALA A 75 -24.43 12.64 -7.24
N GLY A 76 -25.54 12.65 -8.02
CA GLY A 76 -26.52 13.72 -7.95
C GLY A 76 -27.22 13.84 -6.58
N LYS A 77 -27.63 12.71 -5.99
CA LYS A 77 -28.31 12.68 -4.69
C LYS A 77 -27.46 13.25 -3.54
N ILE A 78 -26.13 13.00 -3.55
CA ILE A 78 -25.21 13.51 -2.54
C ILE A 78 -24.57 14.84 -2.94
N GLU A 79 -25.00 15.43 -4.03
CA GLU A 79 -24.45 16.67 -4.60
C GLU A 79 -22.93 16.63 -4.75
N ALA A 80 -22.42 15.49 -5.27
CA ALA A 80 -20.99 15.29 -5.45
C ALA A 80 -20.41 16.34 -6.39
N LYS A 81 -19.30 16.95 -6.00
CA LYS A 81 -18.51 17.84 -6.88
C LYS A 81 -17.31 17.10 -7.49
N VAL A 82 -16.84 16.07 -6.84
CA VAL A 82 -15.69 15.27 -7.28
C VAL A 82 -16.01 13.78 -7.16
N LEU A 83 -15.66 13.01 -8.20
CA LEU A 83 -15.65 11.55 -8.20
C LEU A 83 -14.20 11.06 -8.26
N VAL A 84 -13.81 10.23 -7.31
CA VAL A 84 -12.46 9.61 -7.28
C VAL A 84 -12.57 8.14 -7.63
N ALA A 85 -12.06 7.75 -8.78
CA ALA A 85 -12.04 6.36 -9.24
C ALA A 85 -10.74 5.66 -8.82
N TRP A 86 -10.85 4.61 -8.04
CA TRP A 86 -9.73 3.79 -7.62
C TRP A 86 -9.53 2.61 -8.57
N MET A 87 -8.38 2.58 -9.23
CA MET A 87 -7.99 1.54 -10.18
C MET A 87 -8.92 1.42 -11.41
N ASN A 88 -8.52 0.60 -12.37
CA ASN A 88 -9.15 0.47 -13.69
C ASN A 88 -10.64 0.13 -13.66
N ARG A 89 -11.06 -0.74 -12.74
CA ARG A 89 -12.46 -1.19 -12.72
C ARG A 89 -13.40 -0.07 -12.33
N ALA A 90 -13.07 0.71 -11.31
CA ALA A 90 -13.86 1.88 -10.93
C ALA A 90 -13.85 2.94 -12.06
N ALA A 91 -12.68 3.19 -12.65
CA ALA A 91 -12.56 4.15 -13.76
C ALA A 91 -13.52 3.84 -14.93
N ARG A 92 -13.62 2.57 -15.34
CA ARG A 92 -14.55 2.14 -16.39
C ARG A 92 -16.03 2.41 -16.09
N HIS A 93 -16.41 2.41 -14.82
CA HIS A 93 -17.78 2.63 -14.37
C HIS A 93 -18.06 4.08 -13.94
N THR A 94 -17.05 4.96 -13.94
CA THR A 94 -17.22 6.36 -13.54
C THR A 94 -18.11 7.09 -14.55
N PRO A 95 -19.25 7.66 -14.12
CA PRO A 95 -20.15 8.37 -15.01
C PRO A 95 -19.62 9.75 -15.38
N ALA A 96 -19.96 10.23 -16.56
CA ALA A 96 -19.86 11.65 -16.90
C ALA A 96 -21.00 12.44 -16.21
N GLY A 97 -20.75 13.70 -15.90
CA GLY A 97 -21.73 14.58 -15.24
C GLY A 97 -21.10 15.92 -14.84
N PRO A 98 -21.81 16.74 -14.07
CA PRO A 98 -21.36 18.07 -13.65
C PRO A 98 -20.39 18.00 -12.44
N TRP A 99 -19.53 17.03 -12.41
CA TRP A 99 -18.51 16.79 -11.36
C TRP A 99 -17.16 16.54 -12.00
N ALA A 100 -16.10 16.93 -11.31
CA ALA A 100 -14.74 16.58 -11.69
C ALA A 100 -14.48 15.08 -11.46
N ARG A 101 -13.72 14.46 -12.37
CA ARG A 101 -13.35 13.04 -12.31
C ARG A 101 -11.85 12.90 -12.09
N ILE A 102 -11.48 12.33 -10.96
CA ILE A 102 -10.10 12.05 -10.56
C ILE A 102 -9.86 10.55 -10.65
N GLY A 103 -8.84 10.13 -11.38
CA GLY A 103 -8.37 8.76 -11.41
C GLY A 103 -7.19 8.57 -10.46
N ARG A 104 -7.31 7.68 -9.46
CA ARG A 104 -6.20 7.35 -8.57
C ARG A 104 -5.52 6.06 -9.05
N LEU A 105 -4.26 6.18 -9.46
CA LEU A 105 -3.45 5.10 -9.99
C LEU A 105 -2.42 4.63 -8.93
N GLY A 106 -2.40 3.32 -8.68
CA GLY A 106 -1.42 2.66 -7.81
C GLY A 106 -0.49 1.72 -8.59
N GLY A 107 -0.37 1.92 -9.90
CA GLY A 107 0.44 1.13 -10.82
C GLY A 107 0.27 1.61 -12.25
N TYR A 108 0.93 0.96 -13.18
CA TYR A 108 0.95 1.27 -14.61
C TYR A 108 -0.30 0.71 -15.28
N TYR A 109 -1.41 1.46 -15.21
CA TYR A 109 -2.70 1.02 -15.72
C TYR A 109 -2.95 1.48 -17.16
N ASP A 110 -3.80 0.76 -17.90
CA ASP A 110 -4.22 1.15 -19.23
C ASP A 110 -5.05 2.46 -19.21
N LEU A 111 -4.43 3.55 -19.67
CA LEU A 111 -5.00 4.90 -19.62
C LEU A 111 -6.27 5.06 -20.46
N LYS A 112 -6.60 4.10 -21.38
CA LYS A 112 -7.88 4.13 -22.10
C LYS A 112 -9.08 4.13 -21.17
N ASN A 113 -8.96 3.57 -19.95
CA ASN A 113 -10.04 3.54 -18.97
C ASN A 113 -10.27 4.90 -18.29
N TYR A 114 -9.34 5.84 -18.45
CA TYR A 114 -9.37 7.16 -17.83
C TYR A 114 -9.69 8.29 -18.82
N ARG A 115 -10.01 7.96 -20.08
CA ARG A 115 -10.40 8.97 -21.07
C ARG A 115 -11.55 9.82 -20.55
N GLY A 116 -11.36 11.15 -20.61
CA GLY A 116 -12.32 12.13 -20.12
C GLY A 116 -12.28 12.34 -18.59
N PHE A 117 -11.27 11.81 -17.88
CA PHE A 117 -10.97 12.25 -16.52
C PHE A 117 -10.27 13.62 -16.57
N ASP A 118 -10.51 14.41 -15.54
CA ASP A 118 -9.97 15.77 -15.45
C ASP A 118 -8.57 15.76 -14.82
N MET A 119 -8.31 14.83 -13.89
CA MET A 119 -7.04 14.69 -13.20
C MET A 119 -6.68 13.22 -12.98
N LEU A 120 -5.40 12.87 -13.09
CA LEU A 120 -4.84 11.59 -12.64
C LEU A 120 -3.90 11.79 -11.46
N VAL A 121 -4.11 11.03 -10.41
CA VAL A 121 -3.28 11.02 -9.20
C VAL A 121 -2.47 9.73 -9.18
N ALA A 122 -1.17 9.86 -9.29
CA ALA A 122 -0.21 8.77 -9.12
C ALA A 122 0.27 8.70 -7.66
N ASN A 123 0.57 7.50 -7.18
CA ASN A 123 1.12 7.31 -5.83
C ASN A 123 2.65 7.23 -5.78
N THR A 124 3.32 7.32 -6.94
CA THR A 124 4.77 7.49 -7.05
C THR A 124 5.10 8.55 -8.10
N PRO A 125 6.25 9.24 -7.98
CA PRO A 125 6.74 10.16 -9.00
C PRO A 125 6.91 9.49 -10.36
N ASP A 126 7.34 8.21 -10.36
CA ASP A 126 7.56 7.45 -11.59
C ASP A 126 6.25 7.15 -12.33
N ILE A 127 5.21 6.74 -11.62
CA ILE A 127 3.89 6.55 -12.24
C ILE A 127 3.36 7.89 -12.77
N ALA A 128 3.61 9.01 -12.09
CA ALA A 128 3.22 10.33 -12.59
C ALA A 128 3.95 10.68 -13.90
N ARG A 129 5.25 10.46 -13.96
CA ARG A 129 6.05 10.63 -15.19
C ARG A 129 5.55 9.71 -16.30
N TRP A 130 5.36 8.42 -15.99
CA TRP A 130 4.85 7.46 -16.96
C TRP A 130 3.49 7.88 -17.54
N ILE A 131 2.57 8.41 -16.73
CA ILE A 131 1.27 8.94 -17.20
C ILE A 131 1.49 10.04 -18.25
N ILE A 132 2.43 10.96 -17.99
CA ILE A 132 2.78 12.06 -18.91
C ILE A 132 3.42 11.50 -20.18
N ASP A 133 4.32 10.54 -20.07
CA ASP A 133 5.01 9.90 -21.20
C ASP A 133 4.04 9.12 -22.10
N GLN A 134 2.89 8.67 -21.55
CA GLN A 134 1.80 8.09 -22.34
C GLN A 134 0.92 9.16 -23.05
N GLY A 135 1.30 10.43 -23.02
CA GLY A 135 0.61 11.54 -23.68
C GLY A 135 -0.48 12.21 -22.86
N TRP A 136 -0.53 11.96 -21.53
CA TRP A 136 -1.45 12.70 -20.66
C TRP A 136 -0.92 14.11 -20.39
N PRO A 137 -1.77 15.16 -20.36
CA PRO A 137 -1.32 16.53 -20.06
C PRO A 137 -0.61 16.61 -18.70
N SER A 138 0.54 17.25 -18.66
CA SER A 138 1.37 17.32 -17.45
C SER A 138 0.73 18.12 -16.30
N ASP A 139 -0.12 19.09 -16.61
CA ASP A 139 -0.95 19.84 -15.67
C ASP A 139 -2.13 19.05 -15.10
N ARG A 140 -2.38 17.86 -15.65
CA ARG A 140 -3.46 16.93 -15.23
C ARG A 140 -2.94 15.60 -14.68
N ALA A 141 -1.66 15.54 -14.32
CA ALA A 141 -1.04 14.38 -13.70
C ALA A 141 -0.27 14.83 -12.45
N VAL A 142 -0.75 14.42 -11.27
CA VAL A 142 -0.15 14.85 -10.00
C VAL A 142 0.32 13.67 -9.18
N TYR A 143 1.34 13.89 -8.38
CA TYR A 143 1.84 12.91 -7.42
C TYR A 143 1.30 13.22 -6.02
N ILE A 144 0.55 12.27 -5.45
CA ILE A 144 0.16 12.26 -4.05
C ILE A 144 0.48 10.87 -3.49
N PRO A 145 1.46 10.73 -2.58
CA PRO A 145 1.87 9.45 -2.03
C PRO A 145 0.79 8.82 -1.15
N ASN A 146 1.01 7.56 -0.80
CA ASN A 146 0.33 6.99 0.34
C ASN A 146 0.94 7.56 1.62
N PHE A 147 0.14 7.68 2.69
CA PHE A 147 0.70 7.96 4.00
C PHE A 147 0.94 6.66 4.78
N ALA A 148 1.83 6.72 5.77
CA ALA A 148 2.02 5.70 6.76
C ALA A 148 2.03 6.31 8.16
N GLU A 149 1.46 5.58 9.11
CA GLU A 149 1.48 5.91 10.54
C GLU A 149 1.83 4.65 11.32
N ALA A 150 2.59 4.84 12.39
CA ALA A 150 2.72 3.80 13.39
C ALA A 150 1.37 3.67 14.11
N GLY A 151 0.52 2.77 13.63
CA GLY A 151 -0.79 2.49 14.20
C GLY A 151 -0.72 2.16 15.69
N PRO A 152 -1.86 2.14 16.41
CA PRO A 152 -1.91 1.72 17.80
C PRO A 152 -1.50 0.25 17.94
N GLY A 153 -1.09 -0.15 19.12
CA GLY A 153 -0.72 -1.52 19.47
C GLY A 153 0.66 -1.59 20.12
N GLN A 154 0.86 -2.66 20.87
CA GLN A 154 2.14 -3.01 21.47
C GLN A 154 2.81 -4.10 20.62
N ALA A 155 4.11 -4.30 20.82
CA ALA A 155 4.80 -5.47 20.30
C ALA A 155 4.13 -6.75 20.82
N LEU A 156 4.14 -7.78 19.99
CA LEU A 156 3.63 -9.10 20.38
C LEU A 156 4.63 -9.79 21.32
N ASP A 157 4.10 -10.62 22.19
CA ASP A 157 4.90 -11.63 22.87
C ASP A 157 5.37 -12.68 21.84
N ARG A 158 6.69 -12.73 21.59
CA ARG A 158 7.31 -13.64 20.62
C ARG A 158 7.07 -15.10 21.00
N SER A 159 7.01 -15.41 22.29
CA SER A 159 6.77 -16.77 22.79
C SER A 159 5.39 -17.30 22.37
N SER A 160 4.39 -16.44 22.24
CA SER A 160 3.04 -16.79 21.76
C SER A 160 3.03 -17.34 20.34
N LEU A 161 4.09 -17.06 19.56
CA LEU A 161 4.31 -17.56 18.21
C LEU A 161 5.53 -18.50 18.14
N ASN A 162 5.86 -19.19 19.25
CA ASN A 162 6.99 -20.11 19.36
C ASN A 162 8.30 -19.54 18.79
N THR A 163 8.61 -18.29 19.13
CA THR A 163 9.82 -17.59 18.73
C THR A 163 10.55 -17.15 19.99
N PRO A 164 11.83 -17.52 20.22
CA PRO A 164 12.58 -17.09 21.38
C PRO A 164 12.76 -15.56 21.42
N ASP A 165 12.72 -14.97 22.60
CA ASP A 165 12.81 -13.52 22.79
C ASP A 165 14.19 -12.95 22.42
N ASP A 166 15.23 -13.74 22.61
CA ASP A 166 16.64 -13.39 22.34
C ASP A 166 17.07 -13.65 20.89
N ALA A 167 16.24 -14.35 20.10
CA ALA A 167 16.56 -14.64 18.70
C ALA A 167 16.31 -13.41 17.82
N PRO A 168 17.17 -13.14 16.82
CA PRO A 168 16.89 -12.15 15.80
C PRO A 168 15.58 -12.50 15.06
N LEU A 169 14.63 -11.55 15.00
CA LEU A 169 13.34 -11.76 14.35
C LEU A 169 13.21 -10.96 13.06
N LEU A 170 13.04 -11.66 11.96
CA LEU A 170 12.85 -11.12 10.63
C LEU A 170 11.35 -11.14 10.26
N LEU A 171 10.90 -10.11 9.57
CA LEU A 171 9.51 -9.99 9.11
C LEU A 171 9.45 -9.88 7.59
N SER A 172 8.66 -10.72 6.93
CA SER A 172 8.33 -10.57 5.51
C SER A 172 6.82 -10.49 5.33
N MET A 173 6.32 -9.40 4.75
CA MET A 173 4.89 -9.14 4.63
C MET A 173 4.44 -9.03 3.19
N GLY A 174 3.32 -9.66 2.88
CA GLY A 174 2.68 -9.57 1.58
C GLY A 174 1.98 -10.85 1.15
N ARG A 175 1.23 -10.75 0.06
CA ARG A 175 0.54 -11.90 -0.52
C ARG A 175 1.54 -13.01 -0.88
N LEU A 176 1.23 -14.26 -0.55
CA LEU A 176 2.06 -15.42 -0.90
C LEU A 176 1.95 -15.71 -2.40
N HIS A 177 2.69 -14.94 -3.18
CA HIS A 177 2.67 -14.93 -4.64
C HIS A 177 4.09 -14.70 -5.19
N THR A 178 4.39 -15.18 -6.40
CA THR A 178 5.72 -15.10 -7.03
C THR A 178 6.33 -13.70 -7.04
N VAL A 179 5.51 -12.66 -7.23
CA VAL A 179 5.99 -11.26 -7.24
C VAL A 179 6.51 -10.77 -5.89
N LYS A 180 6.08 -11.38 -4.77
CA LYS A 180 6.53 -11.00 -3.41
C LYS A 180 7.80 -11.73 -2.96
N ALA A 181 8.19 -12.77 -3.67
CA ALA A 181 9.47 -13.47 -3.52
C ALA A 181 9.80 -13.95 -2.09
N HIS A 182 8.79 -14.42 -1.33
CA HIS A 182 9.04 -15.03 -0.01
C HIS A 182 9.99 -16.24 -0.06
N ASP A 183 10.12 -16.87 -1.22
CA ASP A 183 11.11 -17.92 -1.49
C ASP A 183 12.55 -17.40 -1.35
N VAL A 184 12.83 -16.16 -1.72
CA VAL A 184 14.12 -15.50 -1.51
C VAL A 184 14.37 -15.25 -0.02
N SER A 185 13.34 -14.82 0.75
CA SER A 185 13.47 -14.69 2.20
C SER A 185 13.79 -16.01 2.90
N LEU A 186 13.18 -17.13 2.45
CA LEU A 186 13.45 -18.45 3.00
C LEU A 186 14.90 -18.91 2.71
N ARG A 187 15.40 -18.67 1.51
CA ARG A 187 16.81 -18.97 1.15
C ARG A 187 17.78 -18.10 1.93
N ALA A 188 17.51 -16.81 2.09
CA ALA A 188 18.33 -15.90 2.89
C ALA A 188 18.42 -16.36 4.37
N LEU A 189 17.35 -16.94 4.92
CA LEU A 189 17.34 -17.45 6.29
C LEU A 189 18.36 -18.59 6.53
N GLN A 190 18.80 -19.33 5.50
CA GLN A 190 19.87 -20.30 5.62
C GLN A 190 21.20 -19.66 6.04
N GLY A 191 21.50 -18.48 5.49
CA GLY A 191 22.70 -17.70 5.81
C GLY A 191 22.63 -16.94 7.14
N LEU A 192 21.53 -17.07 7.91
CA LEU A 192 21.28 -16.35 9.16
C LEU A 192 21.01 -17.34 10.30
N PRO A 193 22.06 -17.98 10.85
CA PRO A 193 21.90 -18.96 11.93
C PRO A 193 21.28 -18.29 13.16
N GLY A 194 20.34 -18.99 13.81
CA GLY A 194 19.64 -18.50 15.00
C GLY A 194 18.51 -17.50 14.74
N ALA A 195 18.43 -16.90 13.55
CA ALA A 195 17.33 -15.98 13.23
C ALA A 195 16.02 -16.73 12.93
N TYR A 196 14.90 -16.10 13.28
CA TYR A 196 13.54 -16.54 12.98
C TYR A 196 12.91 -15.63 11.92
N LEU A 197 12.02 -16.20 11.10
CA LEU A 197 11.30 -15.47 10.05
C LEU A 197 9.79 -15.60 10.25
N TRP A 198 9.12 -14.47 10.41
CA TRP A 198 7.68 -14.38 10.32
C TRP A 198 7.26 -13.96 8.93
N ILE A 199 6.37 -14.75 8.30
CA ILE A 199 5.77 -14.47 7.01
C ILE A 199 4.29 -14.18 7.22
N ALA A 200 3.89 -12.93 7.05
CA ALA A 200 2.51 -12.48 7.21
C ALA A 200 1.84 -12.22 5.85
N GLY A 201 0.77 -12.93 5.59
CA GLY A 201 -0.02 -12.86 4.37
C GLY A 201 -0.58 -14.22 3.98
N THR A 202 -1.47 -14.22 3.01
CA THR A 202 -2.07 -15.42 2.42
C THR A 202 -1.85 -15.45 0.90
N GLY A 203 -1.96 -16.60 0.28
CA GLY A 203 -1.87 -16.71 -1.18
C GLY A 203 -1.64 -18.12 -1.68
N PRO A 204 -1.66 -18.30 -3.01
CA PRO A 204 -1.62 -19.62 -3.63
C PRO A 204 -0.30 -20.38 -3.43
N LEU A 205 0.79 -19.71 -3.05
CA LEU A 205 2.10 -20.34 -2.87
C LEU A 205 2.34 -20.88 -1.45
N GLU A 206 1.40 -20.81 -0.52
CA GLU A 206 1.62 -21.19 0.88
C GLU A 206 2.19 -22.61 1.03
N ALA A 207 1.56 -23.60 0.36
CA ALA A 207 2.02 -24.98 0.43
C ALA A 207 3.44 -25.15 -0.16
N GLN A 208 3.73 -24.46 -1.27
CA GLN A 208 5.05 -24.50 -1.91
C GLN A 208 6.12 -23.85 -1.04
N LEU A 209 5.84 -22.74 -0.39
CA LEU A 209 6.75 -22.06 0.51
C LEU A 209 7.06 -22.89 1.78
N LYS A 210 6.05 -23.59 2.34
CA LYS A 210 6.25 -24.52 3.44
C LYS A 210 7.12 -25.71 3.03
N ALA A 211 6.89 -26.27 1.86
CA ALA A 211 7.73 -27.36 1.33
C ALA A 211 9.17 -26.88 1.10
N LEU A 212 9.37 -25.69 0.52
CA LEU A 212 10.68 -25.08 0.35
C LEU A 212 11.40 -24.86 1.69
N ALA A 213 10.69 -24.35 2.71
CA ALA A 213 11.27 -24.15 4.04
C ALA A 213 11.75 -25.47 4.66
N ALA A 214 11.02 -26.58 4.44
CA ALA A 214 11.42 -27.91 4.90
C ALA A 214 12.65 -28.42 4.10
N GLU A 215 12.66 -28.29 2.78
CA GLU A 215 13.80 -28.65 1.91
C GLU A 215 15.08 -27.92 2.31
N LEU A 216 14.96 -26.62 2.63
CA LEU A 216 16.06 -25.76 3.07
C LEU A 216 16.50 -26.01 4.53
N GLY A 217 15.78 -26.87 5.29
CA GLY A 217 16.06 -27.14 6.69
C GLY A 217 15.83 -25.95 7.64
N VAL A 218 14.93 -25.02 7.27
CA VAL A 218 14.65 -23.81 8.06
C VAL A 218 13.22 -23.75 8.60
N LEU A 219 12.38 -24.76 8.36
CA LEU A 219 10.96 -24.76 8.69
C LEU A 219 10.69 -24.54 10.19
N ASP A 220 11.51 -25.05 11.07
CA ASP A 220 11.46 -24.90 12.52
C ASP A 220 11.63 -23.45 12.99
N ARG A 221 12.27 -22.60 12.17
CA ARG A 221 12.53 -21.19 12.41
C ARG A 221 11.59 -20.24 11.60
N VAL A 222 10.60 -20.78 10.88
CA VAL A 222 9.64 -20.00 10.10
C VAL A 222 8.25 -20.05 10.72
N ARG A 223 7.57 -18.91 10.76
CA ARG A 223 6.16 -18.81 11.17
C ARG A 223 5.33 -18.23 10.04
N PHE A 224 4.44 -19.04 9.47
CA PHE A 224 3.44 -18.59 8.51
C PHE A 224 2.22 -18.08 9.27
N LEU A 225 2.04 -16.77 9.35
CA LEU A 225 1.05 -16.13 10.22
C LEU A 225 -0.33 -15.95 9.56
N GLY A 226 -0.44 -16.25 8.25
CA GLY A 226 -1.66 -15.95 7.52
C GLY A 226 -1.96 -14.45 7.41
N TRP A 227 -3.20 -14.11 7.13
CA TRP A 227 -3.65 -12.71 7.16
C TRP A 227 -3.68 -12.18 8.60
N ARG A 228 -3.20 -10.95 8.79
CA ARG A 228 -3.11 -10.30 10.10
C ARG A 228 -3.71 -8.90 10.03
N ASP A 229 -4.62 -8.58 10.92
CA ASP A 229 -5.22 -7.25 11.05
C ASP A 229 -4.40 -6.34 12.01
N ASP A 230 -3.49 -6.93 12.77
CA ASP A 230 -2.59 -6.27 13.71
C ASP A 230 -1.17 -6.05 13.13
N ALA A 231 -1.07 -5.68 11.86
CA ALA A 231 0.20 -5.47 11.17
C ALA A 231 1.15 -4.53 11.94
N SER A 232 0.62 -3.50 12.61
CA SER A 232 1.41 -2.57 13.44
C SER A 232 2.16 -3.29 14.56
N ALA A 233 1.54 -4.30 15.19
CA ALA A 233 2.18 -5.10 16.21
C ALA A 233 3.33 -5.96 15.65
N LEU A 234 3.18 -6.51 14.44
CA LEU A 234 4.24 -7.26 13.76
C LEU A 234 5.45 -6.37 13.46
N TYR A 235 5.23 -5.17 12.89
CA TYR A 235 6.31 -4.20 12.64
C TYR A 235 7.06 -3.79 13.92
N ARG A 236 6.34 -3.65 15.04
CA ARG A 236 6.94 -3.28 16.33
C ARG A 236 7.72 -4.42 16.99
N THR A 237 7.41 -5.67 16.62
CA THR A 237 8.01 -6.86 17.25
C THR A 237 9.29 -7.28 16.53
N ALA A 238 9.36 -7.10 15.22
CA ALA A 238 10.48 -7.56 14.40
C ALA A 238 11.73 -6.68 14.58
N ASP A 239 12.89 -7.25 14.27
CA ASP A 239 14.19 -6.57 14.31
C ASP A 239 14.61 -6.01 12.94
N VAL A 240 14.25 -6.70 11.84
CA VAL A 240 14.52 -6.30 10.45
C VAL A 240 13.38 -6.77 9.54
N CYS A 241 12.98 -5.93 8.59
CA CYS A 241 12.04 -6.31 7.54
C CYS A 241 12.77 -6.76 6.27
N LEU A 242 12.35 -7.90 5.72
CA LEU A 242 12.79 -8.42 4.42
C LEU A 242 11.72 -8.13 3.38
N PHE A 243 12.07 -7.39 2.34
CA PHE A 243 11.15 -7.02 1.26
C PHE A 243 11.71 -7.38 -0.13
N PRO A 244 11.86 -8.68 -0.44
CA PRO A 244 12.54 -9.16 -1.64
C PRO A 244 11.70 -9.10 -2.92
N SER A 245 10.64 -8.30 -2.97
CA SER A 245 9.66 -8.28 -4.06
C SER A 245 10.31 -8.12 -5.43
N ARG A 246 10.02 -9.05 -6.37
CA ARG A 246 10.49 -9.01 -7.77
C ARG A 246 9.85 -7.87 -8.56
N PHE A 247 8.60 -7.57 -8.22
CA PHE A 247 7.83 -6.49 -8.83
C PHE A 247 7.01 -5.76 -7.78
N GLU A 248 7.29 -4.48 -7.58
CA GLU A 248 6.61 -3.63 -6.60
C GLU A 248 6.57 -2.18 -7.10
N PRO A 249 5.44 -1.69 -7.59
CA PRO A 249 5.35 -0.33 -8.14
C PRO A 249 5.51 0.78 -7.09
N LEU A 250 5.07 0.57 -5.85
CA LEU A 250 5.16 1.58 -4.78
C LEU A 250 6.08 1.14 -3.63
N GLY A 251 5.76 0.03 -2.98
CA GLY A 251 6.46 -0.39 -1.78
C GLY A 251 5.86 0.15 -0.47
N ASN A 252 4.55 -0.01 -0.27
CA ASN A 252 3.89 0.39 0.98
C ASN A 252 4.60 -0.17 2.23
N VAL A 253 5.18 -1.36 2.14
CA VAL A 253 5.94 -1.98 3.24
C VAL A 253 7.12 -1.11 3.65
N VAL A 254 7.80 -0.44 2.70
CA VAL A 254 8.93 0.46 3.00
C VAL A 254 8.49 1.60 3.92
N ILE A 255 7.46 2.34 3.51
CA ILE A 255 6.98 3.49 4.30
C ILE A 255 6.35 3.07 5.63
N GLN A 256 5.77 1.85 5.70
CA GLN A 256 5.29 1.28 6.95
C GLN A 256 6.45 0.90 7.89
N CYS A 257 7.53 0.31 7.38
CA CYS A 257 8.73 0.04 8.16
C CYS A 257 9.32 1.34 8.74
N TRP A 258 9.47 2.37 7.93
CA TRP A 258 9.94 3.68 8.37
C TRP A 258 9.07 4.29 9.46
N ALA A 259 7.73 4.24 9.30
CA ALA A 259 6.78 4.76 10.29
C ALA A 259 6.90 4.04 11.65
N HIS A 260 7.17 2.74 11.64
CA HIS A 260 7.32 1.93 12.85
C HIS A 260 8.75 1.91 13.40
N GLY A 261 9.72 2.51 12.70
CA GLY A 261 11.13 2.46 13.07
C GLY A 261 11.73 1.06 12.95
N LEU A 262 11.29 0.29 11.97
CA LEU A 262 11.81 -1.02 11.64
C LEU A 262 12.78 -0.88 10.45
N PRO A 263 14.08 -1.22 10.59
CA PRO A 263 14.99 -1.19 9.45
C PRO A 263 14.58 -2.20 8.39
N ILE A 264 14.83 -1.87 7.13
CA ILE A 264 14.38 -2.66 5.98
C ILE A 264 15.54 -2.99 5.04
N VAL A 265 15.55 -4.23 4.54
CA VAL A 265 16.33 -4.65 3.39
C VAL A 265 15.37 -5.02 2.26
N ALA A 266 15.43 -4.32 1.14
CA ALA A 266 14.53 -4.53 0.01
C ALA A 266 15.28 -4.90 -1.26
N ALA A 267 14.65 -5.72 -2.12
CA ALA A 267 15.13 -5.90 -3.48
C ALA A 267 14.94 -4.61 -4.29
N ALA A 268 15.89 -4.33 -5.20
CA ALA A 268 15.90 -3.13 -6.04
C ALA A 268 14.84 -3.20 -7.16
N SER A 269 13.58 -3.51 -6.79
CA SER A 269 12.43 -3.38 -7.68
C SER A 269 11.97 -1.92 -7.76
N GLN A 270 11.02 -1.61 -8.67
CA GLN A 270 10.71 -0.22 -9.06
C GLN A 270 10.45 0.72 -7.88
N GLY A 271 9.50 0.38 -7.00
CA GLY A 271 9.12 1.22 -5.86
C GLY A 271 10.24 1.38 -4.83
N PRO A 272 10.78 0.28 -4.27
CA PRO A 272 11.89 0.35 -3.32
C PRO A 272 13.09 1.14 -3.83
N SER A 273 13.46 0.99 -5.13
CA SER A 273 14.58 1.75 -5.72
C SER A 273 14.33 3.26 -5.81
N GLN A 274 13.08 3.70 -5.76
CA GLN A 274 12.72 5.12 -5.76
C GLN A 274 12.56 5.69 -4.35
N LEU A 275 12.20 4.84 -3.39
CA LEU A 275 11.95 5.24 -2.01
C LEU A 275 13.23 5.23 -1.18
N ILE A 276 14.01 4.14 -1.28
CA ILE A 276 15.16 3.90 -0.40
C ILE A 276 16.41 4.56 -0.96
N ALA A 277 17.02 5.42 -0.14
CA ALA A 277 18.40 5.89 -0.31
C ALA A 277 19.34 4.87 0.38
N PRO A 278 20.06 4.00 -0.38
CA PRO A 278 20.81 2.91 0.20
C PRO A 278 21.83 3.37 1.24
N GLY A 279 21.84 2.71 2.41
CA GLY A 279 22.72 3.06 3.54
C GLY A 279 22.26 4.27 4.35
N THR A 280 21.18 4.95 3.93
CA THR A 280 20.62 6.11 4.64
C THR A 280 19.34 5.75 5.39
N ASP A 281 18.33 5.23 4.70
CA ASP A 281 17.03 4.93 5.27
C ASP A 281 16.57 3.48 5.05
N GLY A 282 17.42 2.67 4.41
CA GLY A 282 17.26 1.25 4.18
C GLY A 282 18.43 0.67 3.39
N LEU A 283 18.41 -0.62 3.14
CA LEU A 283 19.38 -1.28 2.26
C LEU A 283 18.69 -1.83 1.02
N LEU A 284 19.35 -1.75 -0.13
CA LEU A 284 18.89 -2.34 -1.39
C LEU A 284 19.82 -3.46 -1.83
N VAL A 285 19.21 -4.56 -2.28
CA VAL A 285 19.93 -5.73 -2.82
C VAL A 285 19.43 -6.05 -4.23
N PRO A 286 20.19 -6.79 -5.06
CA PRO A 286 19.68 -7.26 -6.34
C PRO A 286 18.41 -8.11 -6.18
N ILE A 287 17.55 -8.09 -7.22
CA ILE A 287 16.38 -8.96 -7.28
C ILE A 287 16.86 -10.43 -7.37
N ASP A 288 16.19 -11.33 -6.64
CA ASP A 288 16.49 -12.78 -6.61
C ASP A 288 17.89 -13.13 -6.06
N ASP A 289 18.45 -12.28 -5.19
CA ASP A 289 19.75 -12.50 -4.54
C ASP A 289 19.58 -12.77 -3.02
N PRO A 290 19.38 -14.03 -2.61
CA PRO A 290 19.24 -14.37 -1.20
C PRO A 290 20.52 -14.17 -0.38
N ASP A 291 21.69 -14.28 -0.99
CA ASP A 291 22.98 -14.13 -0.30
C ASP A 291 23.23 -12.65 0.04
N ALA A 292 22.99 -11.75 -0.91
CA ALA A 292 23.05 -10.31 -0.65
C ALA A 292 22.00 -9.87 0.39
N LEU A 293 20.79 -10.47 0.34
CA LEU A 293 19.74 -10.21 1.34
C LEU A 293 20.20 -10.64 2.75
N ALA A 294 20.76 -11.85 2.89
CA ALA A 294 21.27 -12.36 4.16
C ALA A 294 22.42 -11.49 4.69
N ALA A 295 23.39 -11.15 3.84
CA ALA A 295 24.55 -10.31 4.22
C ALA A 295 24.09 -8.92 4.72
N SER A 296 23.14 -8.29 4.03
CA SER A 296 22.58 -6.98 4.43
C SER A 296 21.81 -7.05 5.75
N VAL A 297 21.08 -8.14 5.99
CA VAL A 297 20.40 -8.39 7.27
C VAL A 297 21.42 -8.55 8.40
N ALA A 298 22.46 -9.38 8.20
CA ALA A 298 23.53 -9.57 9.17
C ALA A 298 24.21 -8.24 9.53
N GLN A 299 24.53 -7.42 8.54
CA GLN A 299 25.08 -6.09 8.72
C GLN A 299 24.23 -5.21 9.67
N ILE A 300 22.89 -5.18 9.47
CA ILE A 300 21.98 -4.41 10.35
C ILE A 300 21.93 -4.99 11.76
N LEU A 301 21.99 -6.32 11.91
CA LEU A 301 21.92 -6.97 13.22
C LEU A 301 23.21 -6.76 14.02
N ASP A 302 24.37 -6.74 13.35
CA ASP A 302 25.68 -6.62 13.99
C ASP A 302 26.09 -5.16 14.22
N ASP A 303 25.63 -4.22 13.40
CA ASP A 303 25.99 -2.80 13.50
C ASP A 303 24.82 -1.95 14.07
N ARG A 304 24.89 -1.71 15.39
CA ARG A 304 23.90 -0.88 16.10
C ARG A 304 23.86 0.57 15.62
N ALA A 305 24.99 1.12 15.17
CA ALA A 305 25.05 2.50 14.68
C ALA A 305 24.36 2.62 13.32
N LEU A 306 24.60 1.68 12.40
CA LEU A 306 23.89 1.58 11.14
C LEU A 306 22.39 1.42 11.37
N LYS A 307 21.98 0.47 12.24
CA LYS A 307 20.57 0.24 12.57
C LYS A 307 19.89 1.53 13.04
N ALA A 308 20.49 2.26 13.96
CA ALA A 308 19.96 3.52 14.49
C ALA A 308 19.86 4.60 13.38
N HIS A 309 20.89 4.71 12.56
CA HIS A 309 20.94 5.65 11.42
C HIS A 309 19.80 5.40 10.41
N LEU A 310 19.59 4.15 10.00
CA LEU A 310 18.51 3.79 9.08
C LEU A 310 17.12 4.11 9.66
N ILE A 311 16.91 3.84 10.95
CA ILE A 311 15.65 4.12 11.64
C ILE A 311 15.37 5.63 11.71
N GLU A 312 16.37 6.43 12.10
CA GLU A 312 16.23 7.88 12.24
C GLU A 312 15.87 8.53 10.89
N ASN A 313 16.61 8.19 9.84
CA ASN A 313 16.37 8.75 8.50
C ASN A 313 15.04 8.26 7.90
N GLY A 314 14.69 6.98 8.07
CA GLY A 314 13.40 6.47 7.63
C GLY A 314 12.23 7.22 8.29
N ARG A 315 12.30 7.49 9.59
CA ARG A 315 11.30 8.31 10.30
C ARG A 315 11.27 9.75 9.78
N ALA A 316 12.43 10.34 9.48
CA ALA A 316 12.49 11.68 8.90
C ALA A 316 11.80 11.73 7.53
N GLN A 317 11.96 10.71 6.67
CA GLN A 317 11.24 10.60 5.40
C GLN A 317 9.72 10.55 5.60
N VAL A 318 9.24 9.77 6.58
CA VAL A 318 7.79 9.73 6.87
C VAL A 318 7.28 11.11 7.27
N GLN A 319 7.98 11.83 8.13
CA GLN A 319 7.56 13.16 8.56
C GLN A 319 7.58 14.18 7.41
N ALA A 320 8.58 14.10 6.53
CA ALA A 320 8.72 15.03 5.42
C ALA A 320 7.67 14.81 4.32
N GLU A 321 7.42 13.56 3.94
CA GLU A 321 6.64 13.28 2.72
C GLU A 321 5.41 12.39 2.95
N PHE A 322 5.52 11.39 3.82
CA PHE A 322 4.52 10.33 3.98
C PHE A 322 3.66 10.47 5.23
N SER A 323 3.71 11.61 5.94
CA SER A 323 2.84 11.84 7.09
C SER A 323 1.38 11.98 6.66
N LYS A 324 0.46 11.43 7.47
CA LYS A 324 -0.98 11.53 7.23
C LYS A 324 -1.43 12.98 7.05
N THR A 325 -0.92 13.89 7.90
CA THR A 325 -1.27 15.31 7.83
C THR A 325 -0.90 15.92 6.48
N SER A 326 0.33 15.69 5.99
CA SER A 326 0.81 16.22 4.70
C SER A 326 -0.01 15.66 3.54
N VAL A 327 -0.23 14.34 3.52
CA VAL A 327 -0.95 13.68 2.42
C VAL A 327 -2.42 14.10 2.39
N ILE A 328 -3.09 14.19 3.55
CA ILE A 328 -4.46 14.66 3.63
C ILE A 328 -4.58 16.11 3.17
N ALA A 329 -3.63 16.98 3.53
CA ALA A 329 -3.60 18.35 3.04
C ALA A 329 -3.50 18.41 1.51
N ARG A 330 -2.61 17.61 0.89
CA ARG A 330 -2.49 17.53 -0.59
C ARG A 330 -3.81 17.09 -1.26
N TRP A 331 -4.49 16.09 -0.72
CA TRP A 331 -5.79 15.66 -1.23
C TRP A 331 -6.86 16.73 -1.08
N ARG A 332 -6.91 17.41 0.06
CA ARG A 332 -7.88 18.49 0.29
C ARG A 332 -7.68 19.67 -0.65
N ASN A 333 -6.42 20.07 -0.89
CA ASN A 333 -6.09 21.12 -1.85
C ASN A 333 -6.54 20.73 -3.27
N LEU A 334 -6.20 19.50 -3.71
CA LEU A 334 -6.65 19.00 -5.01
C LEU A 334 -8.19 19.00 -5.13
N PHE A 335 -8.90 18.58 -4.10
CA PHE A 335 -10.37 18.61 -4.11
C PHE A 335 -10.92 20.03 -4.16
N ALA A 336 -10.31 20.99 -3.47
CA ALA A 336 -10.71 22.39 -3.52
C ALA A 336 -10.53 22.96 -4.94
N GLU A 337 -9.39 22.74 -5.56
CA GLU A 337 -9.10 23.16 -6.93
C GLU A 337 -10.08 22.55 -7.94
N MET A 338 -10.38 21.24 -7.79
CA MET A 338 -11.24 20.51 -8.72
C MET A 338 -12.74 20.74 -8.46
N GLY A 339 -13.13 21.15 -7.26
CA GLY A 339 -14.52 21.37 -6.86
C GLY A 339 -15.00 22.80 -7.06
N GLU A 340 -14.12 23.76 -7.38
CA GLU A 340 -14.50 25.10 -7.81
C GLU A 340 -14.99 25.06 -9.27
N PRO A 341 -16.07 25.77 -9.59
CA PRO A 341 -16.48 25.90 -10.99
C PRO A 341 -15.33 26.58 -11.74
N SER A 342 -14.79 25.91 -12.76
CA SER A 342 -13.89 26.54 -13.72
C SER A 342 -14.59 27.82 -14.23
N CYS A 343 -14.07 28.97 -13.88
CA CYS A 343 -14.39 30.20 -14.61
C CYS A 343 -13.84 30.01 -16.02
N ALA A 344 -14.66 29.38 -16.89
CA ALA A 344 -14.35 29.37 -18.30
C ALA A 344 -14.33 30.84 -18.76
N ALA A 345 -13.13 31.29 -19.15
CA ALA A 345 -12.92 32.55 -19.85
C ALA A 345 -13.53 32.49 -21.26
#